data_2104cda3707fb090e4b474adb28808c8
#
_entry.id   2104cda3707fb090e4b474adb28808c8
#
_cell.length_a   1.000
_cell.length_b   1.000
_cell.length_c   1.000
_cell.angle_alpha   90.00
_cell.angle_beta   90.00
_cell.angle_gamma   90.00
#
_symmetry.space_group_name_H-M   'P 1'
#
loop_
_entity.id
_entity.type
_entity.pdbx_description
1 polymer ?
#
loop_
_entity_poly.entity_id
_entity_poly.type
_entity_poly.pdbx_seq_one_letter_code
_entity_poly.pdbx_strand_id
1 'polypeptide(L)'
;MPRWGRWLSAIVLLLWLGWTFLLQERHGGASIVLMSVMDRPISYVYVNGKMGSNTFAFDGVGAGGGGSAGPYRIEGDTVKIDWELDMTEEQEKAGYQFEKHSVTLPMPKREKGQDDFCVLMLPDNTPMIRWAHSCPVELDSIVDTYRTRK
;
A
#
# COMPACT_ATOMS: atom_id res chain seq x y z
N MET A 1 6.35 -7.61 -56.89
CA MET A 1 6.48 -7.01 -55.56
C MET A 1 7.87 -7.28 -55.03
N PRO A 2 8.68 -6.27 -54.76
CA PRO A 2 10.01 -6.53 -54.24
C PRO A 2 9.91 -7.10 -52.82
N ARG A 3 10.63 -8.18 -52.60
CA ARG A 3 10.71 -8.88 -51.30
C ARG A 3 11.23 -7.98 -50.17
N TRP A 4 11.79 -6.84 -50.48
CA TRP A 4 12.34 -5.85 -49.55
C TRP A 4 11.27 -5.15 -48.69
N GLY A 5 10.07 -4.93 -49.21
CA GLY A 5 8.98 -4.30 -48.47
C GLY A 5 8.51 -5.12 -47.26
N ARG A 6 8.61 -6.45 -47.34
CA ARG A 6 8.22 -7.34 -46.23
C ARG A 6 9.22 -7.31 -45.07
N TRP A 7 10.51 -7.13 -45.40
CA TRP A 7 11.57 -7.00 -44.38
C TRP A 7 11.53 -5.67 -43.64
N LEU A 8 11.23 -4.58 -44.37
CA LEU A 8 11.09 -3.25 -43.79
C LEU A 8 9.91 -3.20 -42.81
N SER A 9 8.78 -3.83 -43.18
CA SER A 9 7.61 -3.88 -42.26
C SER A 9 7.90 -4.69 -41.01
N ALA A 10 8.64 -5.78 -41.08
CA ALA A 10 9.04 -6.58 -39.95
C ALA A 10 9.99 -5.82 -39.01
N ILE A 11 10.95 -5.07 -39.56
CA ILE A 11 11.90 -4.27 -38.82
C ILE A 11 11.17 -3.13 -38.05
N VAL A 12 10.23 -2.43 -38.71
CA VAL A 12 9.44 -1.38 -38.11
C VAL A 12 8.58 -1.91 -36.95
N LEU A 13 7.96 -3.07 -37.11
CA LEU A 13 7.18 -3.73 -36.07
C LEU A 13 8.05 -4.13 -34.90
N LEU A 14 9.23 -4.68 -35.12
CA LEU A 14 10.17 -5.06 -34.07
C LEU A 14 10.69 -3.83 -33.29
N LEU A 15 10.98 -2.74 -33.99
CA LEU A 15 11.39 -1.48 -33.36
C LEU A 15 10.24 -0.86 -32.53
N TRP A 16 9.02 -0.94 -33.03
CA TRP A 16 7.84 -0.42 -32.31
C TRP A 16 7.54 -1.25 -31.06
N LEU A 17 7.60 -2.59 -31.16
CA LEU A 17 7.47 -3.50 -30.03
C LEU A 17 8.59 -3.28 -29.00
N GLY A 18 9.84 -3.16 -29.46
CA GLY A 18 10.98 -2.87 -28.59
C GLY A 18 10.83 -1.52 -27.88
N TRP A 19 10.34 -0.51 -28.59
CA TRP A 19 10.09 0.82 -28.04
C TRP A 19 8.98 0.81 -26.98
N THR A 20 7.87 0.12 -27.23
CA THR A 20 6.79 -0.03 -26.23
C THR A 20 7.26 -0.80 -25.00
N PHE A 21 8.11 -1.81 -25.16
CA PHE A 21 8.70 -2.54 -24.04
C PHE A 21 9.66 -1.68 -23.21
N LEU A 22 10.44 -0.79 -23.83
CA LEU A 22 11.38 0.11 -23.14
C LEU A 22 10.67 1.27 -22.43
N LEU A 23 9.52 1.71 -22.95
CA LEU A 23 8.72 2.79 -22.35
C LEU A 23 7.78 2.28 -21.25
N GLN A 24 7.62 0.99 -21.09
CA GLN A 24 6.83 0.43 -20.01
C GLN A 24 7.60 0.59 -18.69
N GLU A 25 7.11 1.49 -17.83
CA GLU A 25 7.67 1.67 -16.48
C GLU A 25 7.53 0.36 -15.70
N ARG A 26 8.63 -0.32 -15.52
CA ARG A 26 8.70 -1.50 -14.67
C ARG A 26 9.08 -1.07 -13.26
N HIS A 27 8.12 -1.11 -12.38
CA HIS A 27 8.37 -0.92 -10.96
C HIS A 27 8.94 -2.21 -10.35
N GLY A 28 9.90 -2.05 -9.44
CA GLY A 28 10.41 -3.16 -8.63
C GLY A 28 9.41 -3.64 -7.60
N GLY A 29 9.85 -4.56 -6.73
CA GLY A 29 9.07 -5.01 -5.59
C GLY A 29 8.72 -3.86 -4.65
N ALA A 30 7.61 -4.02 -3.93
CA ALA A 30 7.10 -3.02 -3.00
C ALA A 30 7.01 -3.58 -1.58
N SER A 31 7.27 -2.73 -0.60
CA SER A 31 7.04 -3.03 0.80
C SER A 31 5.67 -2.51 1.21
N ILE A 32 4.91 -3.32 1.95
CA ILE A 32 3.66 -2.89 2.59
C ILE A 32 4.02 -2.31 3.94
N VAL A 33 3.68 -1.05 4.16
CA VAL A 33 3.90 -0.35 5.43
C VAL A 33 2.55 0.02 6.02
N LEU A 34 2.22 -0.59 7.15
CA LEU A 34 0.99 -0.30 7.88
C LEU A 34 1.28 0.74 8.98
N MET A 35 0.49 1.79 8.98
CA MET A 35 0.45 2.80 10.03
C MET A 35 -0.99 2.97 10.50
N SER A 36 -1.19 3.38 11.74
CA SER A 36 -2.53 3.55 12.29
C SER A 36 -2.59 4.71 13.26
N VAL A 37 -3.68 5.48 13.20
CA VAL A 37 -4.08 6.46 14.21
C VAL A 37 -5.39 6.05 14.89
N MET A 38 -5.73 4.77 14.81
CA MET A 38 -6.88 4.18 15.51
C MET A 38 -6.55 3.91 16.99
N ASP A 39 -7.57 3.93 17.80
CA ASP A 39 -7.50 3.58 19.22
C ASP A 39 -7.50 2.06 19.49
N ARG A 40 -7.51 1.25 18.43
CA ARG A 40 -7.47 -0.21 18.50
C ARG A 40 -6.22 -0.74 17.79
N PRO A 41 -5.59 -1.80 18.31
CA PRO A 41 -4.55 -2.51 17.59
C PRO A 41 -5.12 -3.18 16.33
N ILE A 42 -4.26 -3.40 15.35
CA ILE A 42 -4.58 -4.14 14.12
C ILE A 42 -3.72 -5.39 14.09
N SER A 43 -4.34 -6.56 14.10
CA SER A 43 -3.62 -7.83 14.15
C SER A 43 -2.94 -8.16 12.84
N TYR A 44 -3.55 -7.80 11.71
CA TYR A 44 -2.95 -7.97 10.38
C TYR A 44 -3.59 -7.04 9.36
N VAL A 45 -2.87 -6.82 8.28
CA VAL A 45 -3.36 -6.26 7.03
C VAL A 45 -2.91 -7.15 5.86
N TYR A 46 -3.78 -7.32 4.88
CA TYR A 46 -3.45 -7.93 3.59
C TYR A 46 -3.73 -6.92 2.48
N VAL A 47 -2.80 -6.83 1.56
CA VAL A 47 -2.92 -6.01 0.34
C VAL A 47 -2.89 -6.95 -0.85
N ASN A 48 -4.01 -7.08 -1.57
CA ASN A 48 -4.18 -8.07 -2.65
C ASN A 48 -3.79 -9.50 -2.21
N GLY A 49 -4.15 -9.89 -1.00
CA GLY A 49 -3.80 -11.19 -0.43
C GLY A 49 -2.36 -11.34 0.06
N LYS A 50 -1.56 -10.28 0.00
CA LYS A 50 -0.17 -10.27 0.48
C LYS A 50 -0.11 -9.72 1.89
N MET A 51 0.50 -10.46 2.80
CA MET A 51 0.56 -10.13 4.21
C MET A 51 1.42 -8.90 4.46
N GLY A 52 0.86 -7.93 5.16
CA GLY A 52 1.56 -6.79 5.71
C GLY A 52 1.93 -7.01 7.19
N SER A 53 2.14 -5.91 7.89
CA SER A 53 2.48 -5.94 9.32
C SER A 53 1.24 -5.76 10.21
N ASN A 54 1.48 -5.59 11.50
CA ASN A 54 0.49 -5.26 12.51
C ASN A 54 0.78 -3.87 13.12
N THR A 55 -0.15 -3.36 13.90
CA THR A 55 0.06 -2.12 14.68
C THR A 55 -0.46 -2.27 16.09
N PHE A 56 0.13 -1.50 17.00
CA PHE A 56 -0.46 -1.22 18.30
C PHE A 56 -1.54 -0.15 18.21
N ALA A 57 -2.35 -0.01 19.26
CA ALA A 57 -3.26 1.12 19.37
C ALA A 57 -2.47 2.45 19.34
N PHE A 58 -3.02 3.46 18.68
CA PHE A 58 -2.40 4.78 18.61
C PHE A 58 -2.42 5.43 20.00
N ASP A 59 -1.26 5.87 20.46
CA ASP A 59 -1.06 6.46 21.78
C ASP A 59 -1.15 8.00 21.79
N GLY A 60 -1.49 8.58 20.64
CA GLY A 60 -1.51 10.04 20.45
C GLY A 60 -0.18 10.64 20.00
N VAL A 61 0.87 9.84 19.85
CA VAL A 61 2.21 10.29 19.46
C VAL A 61 2.70 9.62 18.20
N GLY A 62 2.83 8.31 18.20
CA GLY A 62 3.37 7.54 17.08
C GLY A 62 2.34 6.64 16.41
N ALA A 63 2.18 6.77 15.10
CA ALA A 63 1.34 5.89 14.29
C ALA A 63 2.10 4.65 13.82
N GLY A 64 3.08 4.22 14.57
CA GLY A 64 3.97 3.14 14.25
C GLY A 64 3.33 1.76 14.41
N GLY A 65 3.82 0.84 13.61
CA GLY A 65 3.49 -0.57 13.67
C GLY A 65 4.73 -1.43 13.61
N GLY A 66 4.54 -2.72 13.40
CA GLY A 66 5.58 -3.73 13.40
C GLY A 66 6.51 -3.71 12.19
N GLY A 67 6.75 -2.59 11.53
CA GLY A 67 7.66 -2.48 10.41
C GLY A 67 7.01 -2.67 9.04
N SER A 68 7.83 -3.03 8.05
CA SER A 68 7.40 -3.27 6.67
C SER A 68 7.47 -4.76 6.32
N ALA A 69 6.63 -5.18 5.39
CA ALA A 69 6.62 -6.54 4.84
C ALA A 69 6.77 -6.51 3.32
N GLY A 70 7.53 -7.44 2.80
CA GLY A 70 7.80 -7.54 1.37
C GLY A 70 9.23 -8.02 1.08
N PRO A 71 9.74 -7.83 -0.15
CA PRO A 71 9.09 -7.13 -1.26
C PRO A 71 7.98 -7.96 -1.93
N TYR A 72 6.93 -7.29 -2.36
CA TYR A 72 5.81 -7.89 -3.08
C TYR A 72 5.55 -7.20 -4.41
N ARG A 73 4.90 -7.94 -5.31
CA ARG A 73 4.35 -7.37 -6.52
C ARG A 73 2.91 -6.91 -6.25
N ILE A 74 2.70 -5.60 -6.28
CA ILE A 74 1.40 -4.96 -6.06
C ILE A 74 1.02 -4.20 -7.32
N GLU A 75 0.08 -4.75 -8.09
CA GLU A 75 -0.29 -4.26 -9.41
C GLU A 75 -1.80 -4.35 -9.62
N GLY A 76 -2.28 -3.70 -10.67
CA GLY A 76 -3.66 -3.71 -11.10
C GLY A 76 -4.33 -2.35 -11.00
N ASP A 77 -5.57 -2.26 -11.49
CA ASP A 77 -6.37 -1.03 -11.46
C ASP A 77 -7.04 -0.78 -10.12
N THR A 78 -7.21 -1.85 -9.33
CA THR A 78 -7.79 -1.82 -8.00
C THR A 78 -6.90 -2.55 -7.01
N VAL A 79 -7.09 -2.26 -5.75
CA VAL A 79 -6.40 -2.93 -4.65
C VAL A 79 -7.40 -3.31 -3.57
N LYS A 80 -7.33 -4.56 -3.14
CA LYS A 80 -8.13 -5.08 -2.04
C LYS A 80 -7.32 -5.00 -0.74
N ILE A 81 -7.90 -4.35 0.26
CA ILE A 81 -7.33 -4.26 1.60
C ILE A 81 -8.22 -5.07 2.54
N ASP A 82 -7.64 -6.04 3.22
CA ASP A 82 -8.26 -6.82 4.28
C ASP A 82 -7.52 -6.55 5.58
N TRP A 83 -8.23 -6.33 6.68
CA TRP A 83 -7.61 -6.13 7.98
C TRP A 83 -8.48 -6.68 9.09
N GLU A 84 -7.85 -6.94 10.23
CA GLU A 84 -8.54 -7.36 11.44
C GLU A 84 -8.20 -6.41 12.59
N LEU A 85 -9.22 -5.87 13.21
CA LEU A 85 -9.08 -5.10 14.44
C LEU A 85 -8.92 -6.05 15.61
N ASP A 86 -7.92 -5.77 16.42
CA ASP A 86 -7.66 -6.39 17.71
C ASP A 86 -8.18 -5.45 18.83
N MET A 87 -7.82 -5.70 20.04
CA MET A 87 -8.21 -4.91 21.20
C MET A 87 -7.08 -4.81 22.22
N THR A 88 -7.07 -3.73 22.95
CA THR A 88 -6.25 -3.60 24.16
C THR A 88 -6.86 -4.42 25.30
N GLU A 89 -6.12 -4.62 26.39
CA GLU A 89 -6.63 -5.33 27.57
C GLU A 89 -7.87 -4.63 28.17
N GLU A 90 -7.88 -3.30 28.19
CA GLU A 90 -9.03 -2.50 28.65
C GLU A 90 -10.24 -2.69 27.72
N GLN A 91 -10.01 -2.72 26.42
CA GLN A 91 -11.07 -2.93 25.43
C GLN A 91 -11.63 -4.35 25.52
N GLU A 92 -10.79 -5.36 25.74
CA GLU A 92 -11.21 -6.75 25.95
C GLU A 92 -12.12 -6.84 27.19
N LYS A 93 -11.73 -6.23 28.30
CA LYS A 93 -12.55 -6.15 29.53
C LYS A 93 -13.87 -5.42 29.30
N ALA A 94 -13.89 -4.46 28.38
CA ALA A 94 -15.09 -3.72 27.97
C ALA A 94 -15.99 -4.49 26.99
N GLY A 95 -15.59 -5.71 26.57
CA GLY A 95 -16.39 -6.57 25.70
C GLY A 95 -16.13 -6.43 24.21
N TYR A 96 -15.03 -5.78 23.79
CA TYR A 96 -14.64 -5.68 22.40
C TYR A 96 -14.31 -7.06 21.82
N GLN A 97 -14.58 -7.23 20.56
CA GLN A 97 -14.33 -8.47 19.81
C GLN A 97 -13.40 -8.17 18.63
N PHE A 98 -12.75 -9.22 18.10
CA PHE A 98 -12.05 -9.13 16.82
C PHE A 98 -13.03 -8.77 15.71
N GLU A 99 -12.64 -7.88 14.82
CA GLU A 99 -13.45 -7.43 13.71
C GLU A 99 -12.67 -7.51 12.40
N LYS A 100 -13.20 -8.28 11.45
CA LYS A 100 -12.63 -8.40 10.10
C LYS A 100 -13.31 -7.43 9.17
N HIS A 101 -12.50 -6.70 8.40
CA HIS A 101 -12.96 -5.73 7.42
C HIS A 101 -12.26 -5.93 6.09
N SER A 102 -12.92 -5.50 5.03
CA SER A 102 -12.39 -5.56 3.67
C SER A 102 -12.94 -4.41 2.85
N VAL A 103 -12.08 -3.85 1.98
CA VAL A 103 -12.48 -2.82 1.02
C VAL A 103 -11.67 -2.98 -0.25
N THR A 104 -12.29 -2.68 -1.39
CA THR A 104 -11.61 -2.57 -2.68
C THR A 104 -11.59 -1.11 -3.10
N LEU A 105 -10.40 -0.61 -3.35
CA LEU A 105 -10.14 0.80 -3.68
C LEU A 105 -9.46 0.90 -5.05
N PRO A 106 -9.59 2.04 -5.76
CA PRO A 106 -8.77 2.30 -6.93
C PRO A 106 -7.28 2.26 -6.55
N MET A 107 -6.45 1.67 -7.43
CA MET A 107 -5.00 1.68 -7.22
C MET A 107 -4.47 3.11 -7.39
N PRO A 108 -3.77 3.65 -6.39
CA PRO A 108 -3.13 4.95 -6.56
C PRO A 108 -1.99 4.87 -7.58
N LYS A 109 -1.74 5.98 -8.27
CA LYS A 109 -0.65 6.06 -9.24
C LYS A 109 0.70 5.91 -8.52
N ARG A 110 1.53 4.99 -9.03
CA ARG A 110 2.90 4.80 -8.57
C ARG A 110 3.87 5.53 -9.49
N GLU A 111 4.77 6.29 -8.91
CA GLU A 111 5.86 6.96 -9.61
C GLU A 111 7.17 6.23 -9.37
N LYS A 112 8.20 6.56 -10.17
CA LYS A 112 9.51 5.96 -10.03
C LYS A 112 10.11 6.23 -8.66
N GLY A 113 10.65 5.19 -8.03
CA GLY A 113 11.27 5.26 -6.71
C GLY A 113 10.30 5.17 -5.53
N GLN A 114 9.00 5.13 -5.79
CA GLN A 114 7.98 4.90 -4.75
C GLN A 114 7.84 3.39 -4.50
N ASP A 115 8.65 2.86 -3.61
CA ASP A 115 8.73 1.42 -3.33
C ASP A 115 7.98 1.02 -2.04
N ASP A 116 7.36 1.98 -1.36
CA ASP A 116 6.50 1.74 -0.21
C ASP A 116 5.03 1.90 -0.59
N PHE A 117 4.25 0.86 -0.31
CA PHE A 117 2.79 0.93 -0.35
C PHE A 117 2.28 1.21 1.05
N CYS A 118 1.79 2.42 1.27
CA CYS A 118 1.35 2.88 2.58
C CYS A 118 -0.12 2.58 2.80
N VAL A 119 -0.42 1.98 3.92
CA VAL A 119 -1.78 1.84 4.44
C VAL A 119 -1.84 2.56 5.79
N LEU A 120 -2.53 3.68 5.85
CA LEU A 120 -2.78 4.42 7.09
C LEU A 120 -4.22 4.22 7.51
N MET A 121 -4.42 3.56 8.64
CA MET A 121 -5.76 3.38 9.21
C MET A 121 -6.17 4.63 9.99
N LEU A 122 -7.25 5.26 9.54
CA LEU A 122 -7.82 6.45 10.13
C LEU A 122 -8.76 6.11 11.30
N PRO A 123 -9.07 7.08 12.21
CA PRO A 123 -9.86 6.79 13.41
C PRO A 123 -11.27 6.24 13.14
N ASP A 124 -11.84 6.52 11.96
CA ASP A 124 -13.14 6.02 11.52
C ASP A 124 -13.09 4.60 10.90
N ASN A 125 -11.97 3.88 11.10
CA ASN A 125 -11.73 2.56 10.53
C ASN A 125 -11.71 2.54 8.99
N THR A 126 -11.19 3.60 8.39
CA THR A 126 -11.05 3.74 6.93
C THR A 126 -9.57 3.71 6.56
N PRO A 127 -9.15 2.81 5.66
CA PRO A 127 -7.78 2.80 5.17
C PRO A 127 -7.55 3.92 4.16
N MET A 128 -6.51 4.72 4.38
CA MET A 128 -5.95 5.63 3.40
C MET A 128 -4.73 4.97 2.78
N ILE A 129 -4.70 4.87 1.46
CA ILE A 129 -3.62 4.22 0.73
C ILE A 129 -2.90 5.19 -0.19
N ARG A 130 -1.59 5.03 -0.31
CA ARG A 130 -0.75 5.75 -1.28
C ARG A 130 0.59 5.06 -1.49
N TRP A 131 1.21 5.39 -2.60
CA TRP A 131 2.61 5.07 -2.85
C TRP A 131 3.51 6.17 -2.28
N ALA A 132 4.67 5.79 -1.76
CA ALA A 132 5.64 6.73 -1.20
C ALA A 132 7.08 6.22 -1.36
N HIS A 133 8.03 7.13 -1.25
CA HIS A 133 9.45 6.79 -1.07
C HIS A 133 9.70 6.30 0.35
N SER A 134 9.03 6.90 1.33
CA SER A 134 9.04 6.50 2.74
C SER A 134 7.70 6.84 3.37
N CYS A 135 6.92 5.84 3.75
CA CYS A 135 5.62 6.06 4.38
C CYS A 135 5.70 6.88 5.67
N PRO A 136 6.62 6.59 6.62
CA PRO A 136 6.69 7.37 7.84
C PRO A 136 7.00 8.85 7.62
N VAL A 137 7.84 9.15 6.64
CA VAL A 137 8.23 10.55 6.35
C VAL A 137 7.11 11.30 5.63
N GLU A 138 6.55 10.70 4.59
CA GLU A 138 5.56 11.37 3.75
C GLU A 138 4.17 11.48 4.40
N LEU A 139 3.85 10.58 5.34
CA LEU A 139 2.59 10.59 6.07
C LEU A 139 2.67 11.33 7.43
N ASP A 140 3.84 11.78 7.84
CA ASP A 140 4.03 12.42 9.14
C ASP A 140 3.13 13.65 9.35
N SER A 141 2.97 14.47 8.33
CA SER A 141 2.08 15.64 8.37
C SER A 141 0.62 15.27 8.60
N ILE A 142 0.18 14.14 8.08
CA ILE A 142 -1.19 13.65 8.27
C ILE A 142 -1.34 13.07 9.67
N VAL A 143 -0.39 12.26 10.10
CA VAL A 143 -0.36 11.71 11.47
C VAL A 143 -0.31 12.83 12.51
N ASP A 144 0.43 13.89 12.23
CA ASP A 144 0.56 15.04 13.13
C ASP A 144 -0.78 15.71 13.44
N THR A 145 -1.74 15.66 12.51
CA THR A 145 -3.10 16.20 12.76
C THR A 145 -3.85 15.45 13.85
N TYR A 146 -3.46 14.21 14.11
CA TYR A 146 -4.08 13.34 15.13
C TYR A 146 -3.28 13.27 16.43
N ARG A 147 -2.05 13.81 16.45
CA ARG A 147 -1.24 13.83 17.68
C ARG A 147 -1.86 14.71 18.72
N THR A 148 -1.89 14.21 19.96
CA THR A 148 -2.28 15.04 21.11
C THR A 148 -1.19 16.06 21.37
N ARG A 149 -1.53 17.34 21.24
CA ARG A 149 -0.64 18.43 21.65
C ARG A 149 -0.56 18.45 23.18
N LYS A 150 0.60 18.14 23.67
CA LYS A 150 0.90 18.37 25.11
C LYS A 150 1.23 19.82 25.33
#